data_e79bb30de42d33f3fd0ded7b54891d1d
#
_entry.id   e79bb30de42d33f3fd0ded7b54891d1d
#
_cell.length_a   1.000
_cell.length_b   1.000
_cell.length_c   1.000
_cell.angle_alpha   90.00
_cell.angle_beta   90.00
_cell.angle_gamma   90.00
#
_symmetry.space_group_name_H-M   'P 1'
#
loop_
_entity.id
_entity.type
_entity.pdbx_description
1 polymer ?
#
loop_
_entity_poly.entity_id
_entity_poly.type
_entity_poly.pdbx_seq_one_letter_code
_entity_poly.pdbx_strand_id
1 'polypeptide(L)' 'MIKDYFEVPDVEHQGDIDHFTGIIQDAGGEILKVNWSGYDGDSCYIFYRCSNQDEWKNVKSAMEEFL' A
#
# COMPACT_ATOMS: atom_id res chain seq x y z
N MET A 1 9.10 9.58 12.11
CA MET A 1 8.86 8.63 11.01
C MET A 1 7.81 7.63 11.44
N ILE A 2 6.82 7.41 10.60
CA ILE A 2 5.70 6.51 10.88
C ILE A 2 5.78 5.35 9.90
N LYS A 3 5.80 4.12 10.41
CA LYS A 3 5.76 2.89 9.62
C LYS A 3 4.41 2.22 9.80
N ASP A 4 3.83 1.74 8.70
CA ASP A 4 2.53 1.08 8.72
C ASP A 4 2.44 0.12 7.54
N TYR A 5 1.30 -0.53 7.40
CA TYR A 5 1.07 -1.44 6.28
C TYR A 5 -0.41 -1.46 5.90
N PHE A 6 -0.67 -1.93 4.68
CA PHE A 6 -2.02 -2.25 4.21
C PHE A 6 -2.09 -3.71 3.79
N GLU A 7 -3.19 -4.35 4.11
CA GLU A 7 -3.56 -5.63 3.53
C GLU A 7 -4.51 -5.36 2.36
N VAL A 8 -4.09 -5.72 1.15
CA VAL A 8 -4.90 -5.58 -0.06
C VAL A 8 -5.44 -6.97 -0.41
N PRO A 9 -6.75 -7.21 -0.25
CA PRO A 9 -7.32 -8.52 -0.53
C PRO A 9 -7.49 -8.77 -2.03
N ASP A 10 -7.61 -10.03 -2.39
CA ASP A 10 -8.00 -10.46 -3.75
C ASP A 10 -7.09 -9.91 -4.87
N VAL A 11 -5.79 -9.95 -4.64
CA VAL A 11 -4.82 -9.53 -5.65
C VAL A 11 -4.72 -10.61 -6.73
N GLU A 12 -4.99 -10.24 -7.98
CA GLU A 12 -5.03 -11.19 -9.08
C GLU A 12 -3.74 -11.20 -9.90
N HIS A 13 -3.04 -10.07 -9.98
CA HIS A 13 -1.79 -9.96 -10.75
C HIS A 13 -0.93 -8.81 -10.23
N GLN A 14 0.31 -8.77 -10.69
CA GLN A 14 1.29 -7.77 -10.27
C GLN A 14 0.81 -6.33 -10.53
N GLY A 15 0.03 -6.12 -11.58
CA GLY A 15 -0.53 -4.79 -11.90
C GLY A 15 -1.38 -4.20 -10.78
N ASP A 16 -2.10 -5.04 -10.04
CA ASP A 16 -2.88 -4.59 -8.88
C ASP A 16 -1.97 -4.03 -7.79
N ILE A 17 -0.86 -4.71 -7.55
CA ILE A 17 0.13 -4.27 -6.56
C ILE A 17 0.76 -2.96 -7.00
N ASP A 18 1.14 -2.84 -8.27
CA ASP A 18 1.74 -1.62 -8.83
C ASP A 18 0.78 -0.44 -8.71
N HIS A 19 -0.51 -0.68 -8.91
CA HIS A 19 -1.54 0.34 -8.73
C HIS A 19 -1.57 0.87 -7.30
N PHE A 20 -1.62 -0.02 -6.31
CA PHE A 20 -1.70 0.38 -4.91
C PHE A 20 -0.40 0.99 -4.38
N THR A 21 0.76 0.46 -4.78
CA THR A 21 2.03 1.08 -4.40
C THR A 21 2.15 2.49 -4.98
N GLY A 22 1.66 2.70 -6.21
CA GLY A 22 1.61 4.02 -6.83
C GLY A 22 0.75 5.00 -6.03
N ILE A 23 -0.41 4.56 -5.53
CA ILE A 23 -1.29 5.40 -4.71
C ILE A 23 -0.57 5.83 -3.43
N ILE A 24 0.10 4.90 -2.75
CA ILE A 24 0.85 5.18 -1.53
C ILE A 24 1.97 6.19 -1.80
N GLN A 25 2.73 5.99 -2.85
CA GLN A 25 3.84 6.88 -3.23
C GLN A 25 3.35 8.28 -3.57
N ASP A 26 2.28 8.39 -4.34
CA ASP A 26 1.71 9.68 -4.73
C ASP A 26 1.19 10.46 -3.53
N ALA A 27 0.74 9.77 -2.49
CA ALA A 27 0.24 10.39 -1.26
C ALA A 27 1.35 10.74 -0.26
N GLY A 28 2.62 10.41 -0.55
CA GLY A 28 3.76 10.75 0.28
C GLY A 28 4.41 9.58 1.02
N GLY A 29 3.95 8.36 0.80
CA GLY A 29 4.54 7.18 1.42
C GLY A 29 5.75 6.66 0.65
N GLU A 30 6.68 6.04 1.38
CA GLU A 30 7.80 5.32 0.79
C GLU A 30 7.58 3.82 1.00
N ILE A 31 7.63 3.05 -0.08
CA ILE A 31 7.44 1.61 -0.01
C ILE A 31 8.68 0.94 0.57
N LEU A 32 8.50 0.16 1.63
CA LEU A 32 9.57 -0.58 2.28
C LEU A 32 9.63 -2.03 1.80
N LYS A 33 8.47 -2.66 1.67
CA LYS A 33 8.38 -4.07 1.34
C LYS A 33 7.00 -4.38 0.80
N VAL A 34 6.95 -5.28 -0.17
CA VAL A 34 5.70 -5.86 -0.67
C VAL A 34 5.77 -7.37 -0.45
N ASN A 35 4.75 -7.93 0.19
CA ASN A 35 4.68 -9.35 0.47
C ASN A 35 3.42 -9.94 -0.16
N TRP A 36 3.61 -10.68 -1.25
CA TRP A 36 2.55 -11.37 -1.97
C TRP A 36 3.05 -12.72 -2.45
N SER A 37 2.22 -13.75 -2.30
CA SER A 37 2.57 -15.12 -2.66
C SER A 37 2.75 -15.34 -4.16
N GLY A 38 2.16 -14.46 -4.99
CA GLY A 38 2.11 -14.63 -6.43
C GLY A 38 0.90 -15.43 -6.91
N TYR A 39 0.09 -15.92 -6.01
CA TYR A 39 -1.12 -16.67 -6.35
C TYR A 39 -2.34 -15.75 -6.47
N ASP A 40 -3.12 -16.02 -7.51
CA ASP A 40 -4.37 -15.34 -7.81
C ASP A 40 -5.33 -15.39 -6.61
N GLY A 41 -5.84 -14.24 -6.20
CA GLY A 41 -6.79 -14.13 -5.11
C GLY A 41 -6.19 -14.00 -3.71
N ASP A 42 -4.89 -14.20 -3.55
CA ASP A 42 -4.24 -14.04 -2.25
C ASP A 42 -4.08 -12.56 -1.90
N SER A 43 -4.13 -12.27 -0.60
CA SER A 43 -3.89 -10.91 -0.11
C SER A 43 -2.44 -10.51 -0.27
N CYS A 44 -2.23 -9.21 -0.49
CA CYS A 44 -0.91 -8.60 -0.54
C CYS A 44 -0.74 -7.66 0.66
N TYR A 45 0.43 -7.69 1.29
CA TYR A 45 0.78 -6.79 2.38
C TYR A 45 1.80 -5.78 1.87
N ILE A 46 1.46 -4.50 1.92
CA ILE A 46 2.34 -3.41 1.48
C ILE A 46 2.80 -2.63 2.70
N PHE A 47 4.08 -2.73 3.01
CA PHE A 47 4.71 -2.02 4.13
C PHE A 47 5.31 -0.72 3.62
N TYR A 48 5.01 0.37 4.32
CA TYR A 48 5.44 1.70 3.91
C TYR A 48 5.81 2.55 5.12
N ARG A 49 6.45 3.69 4.87
CA ARG A 49 6.76 4.69 5.88
C ARG A 49 6.45 6.08 5.38
N CYS A 50 6.15 6.97 6.32
CA CYS A 50 5.91 8.38 6.07
C CYS A 50 6.79 9.22 7.00
N SER A 51 7.19 10.42 6.55
CA SER A 51 8.05 11.31 7.33
C SER A 51 7.33 11.92 8.51
N ASN A 52 6.02 12.13 8.40
CA ASN A 52 5.21 12.80 9.42
C ASN A 52 3.76 12.30 9.37
N GLN A 53 2.99 12.73 10.36
CA GLN A 53 1.61 12.30 10.53
C GLN A 53 0.69 12.80 9.41
N ASP A 54 0.95 13.96 8.84
CA ASP A 54 0.14 14.51 7.75
C ASP A 54 0.25 13.63 6.50
N GLU A 55 1.46 13.23 6.15
CA GLU A 55 1.67 12.30 5.04
C GLU A 55 1.01 10.96 5.30
N TRP A 56 1.13 10.45 6.53
CA TRP A 56 0.49 9.19 6.91
C TRP A 56 -1.03 9.27 6.75
N LYS A 57 -1.66 10.36 7.19
CA LYS A 57 -3.10 10.58 7.02
C LYS A 57 -3.49 10.65 5.55
N ASN A 58 -2.66 11.29 4.71
CA ASN A 58 -2.90 11.36 3.27
C ASN A 58 -2.90 9.97 2.64
N VAL A 59 -1.93 9.13 3.03
CA VAL A 59 -1.85 7.75 2.54
C VAL A 59 -3.07 6.96 2.97
N LYS A 60 -3.46 7.06 4.24
CA LYS A 60 -4.64 6.36 4.76
C LYS A 60 -5.90 6.76 4.00
N SER A 61 -6.10 8.07 3.78
CA SER A 61 -7.27 8.57 3.06
C SER A 61 -7.29 8.10 1.61
N ALA A 62 -6.15 8.13 0.93
CA ALA A 62 -6.05 7.69 -0.46
C ALA A 62 -6.36 6.20 -0.61
N MET A 63 -5.86 5.38 0.30
CA MET A 63 -6.09 3.93 0.26
C MET A 63 -7.50 3.53 0.65
N GLU A 64 -8.13 4.26 1.58
CA GLU A 64 -9.50 3.97 2.02
C GLU A 64 -10.51 4.07 0.88
N GLU A 65 -10.24 4.85 -0.14
CA GLU A 65 -11.12 4.94 -1.32
C GLU A 65 -11.17 3.63 -2.11
N PHE A 66 -10.17 2.75 -1.95
CA PHE A 66 -10.06 1.51 -2.71
C PHE A 66 -10.22 0.25 -1.84
N LEU A 67 -10.16 0.42 -0.54
CA LEU A 67 -10.29 -0.67 0.40
C LEU A 67 -11.52 -0.47 1.28
#